data_1ea1907361eb477d8f687661410d1737
#
_entry.id   1ea1907361eb477d8f687661410d1737
#
_cell.length_a   1.000
_cell.length_b   1.000
_cell.length_c   1.000
_cell.angle_alpha   90.00
_cell.angle_beta   90.00
_cell.angle_gamma   90.00
#
_symmetry.space_group_name_H-M   'P 1'
#
loop_
_entity.id
_entity.type
_entity.pdbx_description
1 polymer ?
#
loop_
_entity_poly.entity_id
_entity_poly.type
_entity_poly.pdbx_seq_one_letter_code
_entity_poly.pdbx_strand_id
1 'polypeptide(L)'
;VAAGLVGAHPVLFQAMQAALAPGGHAYLDVPTAIISKRPGQLPRLSGPLALGSSGAEDFLLEYLDDKPMQDVAWGRLDRAGIARLLALHPLAYTLTARPAYIADRGASALADRIESALESGPKLTVLVGHDTNQALLAGMLGLHWSLGGYPADDPPPGGGMLFLLSHDARGTPYVTLIYQVQTMDQIRNLDVLTMANRPAMAALPIAFCGHRAAPTACTLAGFTRMIARTKTRVIAR
;
A
#
# COMPACT_ATOMS: atom_id res chain seq x y z
N VAL A 1 -10.86 16.08 -9.08
CA VAL A 1 -9.85 15.02 -9.17
C VAL A 1 -10.53 13.64 -9.05
N ALA A 2 -11.30 13.36 -8.00
CA ALA A 2 -11.94 12.06 -7.83
C ALA A 2 -12.94 11.70 -8.95
N ALA A 3 -13.74 12.65 -9.41
CA ALA A 3 -14.63 12.46 -10.57
C ALA A 3 -13.86 12.16 -11.85
N GLY A 4 -12.69 12.79 -12.06
CA GLY A 4 -11.81 12.49 -13.19
C GLY A 4 -11.27 11.07 -13.17
N LEU A 5 -10.97 10.50 -11.98
CA LEU A 5 -10.51 9.13 -11.86
C LEU A 5 -11.59 8.10 -12.23
N VAL A 6 -12.85 8.35 -11.86
CA VAL A 6 -13.97 7.49 -12.30
C VAL A 6 -14.06 7.47 -13.82
N GLY A 7 -14.00 8.64 -14.47
CA GLY A 7 -14.01 8.76 -15.93
C GLY A 7 -12.76 8.17 -16.62
N ALA A 8 -11.62 8.16 -15.95
CA ALA A 8 -10.37 7.59 -16.48
C ALA A 8 -10.33 6.05 -16.41
N HIS A 9 -11.17 5.41 -15.56
CA HIS A 9 -11.20 3.96 -15.36
C HIS A 9 -12.60 3.35 -15.54
N PRO A 10 -13.33 3.64 -16.63
CA PRO A 10 -14.76 3.28 -16.77
C PRO A 10 -14.99 1.77 -16.68
N VAL A 11 -14.11 0.97 -17.28
CA VAL A 11 -14.24 -0.50 -17.27
C VAL A 11 -14.17 -1.07 -15.87
N LEU A 12 -13.28 -0.51 -15.02
CA LEU A 12 -13.09 -0.96 -13.64
C LEU A 12 -14.33 -0.65 -12.78
N PHE A 13 -14.86 0.56 -12.91
CA PHE A 13 -16.05 0.98 -12.16
C PHE A 13 -17.32 0.27 -12.65
N GLN A 14 -17.46 0.01 -13.95
CA GLN A 14 -18.57 -0.81 -14.49
C GLN A 14 -18.48 -2.26 -14.01
N ALA A 15 -17.28 -2.84 -13.94
CA ALA A 15 -17.11 -4.18 -13.40
C ALA A 15 -17.47 -4.25 -11.90
N MET A 16 -17.14 -3.22 -11.11
CA MET A 16 -17.57 -3.12 -9.72
C MET A 16 -19.08 -2.93 -9.60
N GLN A 17 -19.71 -2.12 -10.47
CA GLN A 17 -21.15 -1.98 -10.54
C GLN A 17 -21.82 -3.34 -10.79
N ALA A 18 -21.31 -4.14 -11.72
CA ALA A 18 -21.85 -5.45 -12.02
C ALA A 18 -21.70 -6.45 -10.84
N ALA A 19 -20.62 -6.33 -10.07
CA ALA A 19 -20.39 -7.15 -8.88
C ALA A 19 -21.29 -6.76 -7.71
N LEU A 20 -21.44 -5.46 -7.42
CA LEU A 20 -22.20 -4.97 -6.26
C LEU A 20 -23.71 -4.92 -6.52
N ALA A 21 -24.14 -4.41 -7.67
CA ALA A 21 -25.53 -4.15 -7.98
C ALA A 21 -25.86 -4.56 -9.43
N PRO A 22 -25.93 -5.86 -9.73
CA PRO A 22 -26.26 -6.34 -11.08
C PRO A 22 -27.63 -5.84 -11.51
N GLY A 23 -27.73 -5.34 -12.74
CA GLY A 23 -28.97 -4.80 -13.32
C GLY A 23 -29.39 -3.41 -12.83
N GLY A 24 -28.58 -2.75 -12.00
CA GLY A 24 -28.84 -1.40 -11.50
C GLY A 24 -27.70 -0.41 -11.80
N HIS A 25 -27.87 0.84 -11.39
CA HIS A 25 -26.87 1.90 -11.49
C HIS A 25 -26.48 2.50 -10.13
N ALA A 26 -27.08 2.01 -9.04
CA ALA A 26 -27.01 2.62 -7.72
C ALA A 26 -25.58 2.89 -7.20
N TYR A 27 -24.62 2.03 -7.56
CA TYR A 27 -23.22 2.21 -7.19
C TYR A 27 -22.58 3.42 -7.90
N LEU A 28 -22.82 3.60 -9.20
CA LEU A 28 -22.26 4.69 -10.00
C LEU A 28 -23.00 6.02 -9.79
N ASP A 29 -24.24 5.99 -9.32
CA ASP A 29 -25.06 7.17 -9.08
C ASP A 29 -24.68 7.92 -7.79
N VAL A 30 -23.86 7.30 -6.92
CA VAL A 30 -23.38 7.95 -5.70
C VAL A 30 -22.42 9.07 -6.05
N PRO A 31 -22.65 10.33 -5.58
CA PRO A 31 -21.74 11.43 -5.86
C PRO A 31 -20.31 11.13 -5.37
N THR A 32 -19.34 11.36 -6.24
CA THR A 32 -17.92 11.23 -5.88
C THR A 32 -17.44 12.51 -5.23
N ALA A 33 -17.00 12.43 -3.99
CA ALA A 33 -16.47 13.59 -3.28
C ALA A 33 -15.28 13.22 -2.38
N ILE A 34 -14.33 14.15 -2.28
CA ILE A 34 -13.37 14.15 -1.18
C ILE A 34 -14.01 15.01 -0.09
N ILE A 35 -14.33 14.40 1.03
CA ILE A 35 -14.85 15.13 2.18
C ILE A 35 -13.69 15.85 2.85
N SER A 36 -13.90 17.12 3.19
CA SER A 36 -12.90 17.93 3.88
C SER A 36 -12.34 17.22 5.11
N LYS A 37 -11.05 17.34 5.31
CA LYS A 37 -10.41 16.78 6.47
C LYS A 37 -10.75 17.59 7.74
N ARG A 38 -10.92 16.89 8.85
CA ARG A 38 -10.85 17.49 10.18
C ARG A 38 -9.37 17.58 10.63
N PRO A 39 -9.01 18.56 11.47
CA PRO A 39 -7.66 18.61 12.03
C PRO A 39 -7.25 17.27 12.66
N GLY A 40 -6.03 16.80 12.39
CA GLY A 40 -5.53 15.52 12.91
C GLY A 40 -6.09 14.26 12.28
N GLN A 41 -6.97 14.36 11.27
CA GLN A 41 -7.53 13.20 10.55
C GLN A 41 -7.07 13.17 9.10
N LEU A 42 -7.03 11.96 8.52
CA LEU A 42 -6.84 11.79 7.08
C LEU A 42 -8.08 12.29 6.31
N PRO A 43 -7.90 12.72 5.04
CA PRO A 43 -9.03 13.02 4.17
C PRO A 43 -9.94 11.80 4.04
N ARG A 44 -11.24 12.01 4.09
CA ARG A 44 -12.23 10.96 3.81
C ARG A 44 -12.67 11.06 2.38
N LEU A 45 -12.63 9.93 1.70
CA LEU A 45 -13.18 9.76 0.36
C LEU A 45 -14.61 9.23 0.46
N SER A 46 -15.50 9.67 -0.42
CA SER A 46 -16.86 9.14 -0.57
C SER A 46 -17.15 8.83 -2.04
N GLY A 47 -18.31 8.23 -2.32
CA GLY A 47 -18.77 7.92 -3.66
C GLY A 47 -18.21 6.60 -4.23
N PRO A 48 -18.31 6.39 -5.55
CA PRO A 48 -18.00 5.09 -6.16
C PRO A 48 -16.58 4.58 -5.88
N LEU A 49 -15.57 5.46 -5.86
CA LEU A 49 -14.21 5.04 -5.57
C LEU A 49 -14.04 4.55 -4.12
N ALA A 50 -14.67 5.21 -3.16
CA ALA A 50 -14.61 4.77 -1.76
C ALA A 50 -15.31 3.43 -1.56
N LEU A 51 -16.55 3.32 -2.07
CA LEU A 51 -17.34 2.08 -2.00
C LEU A 51 -16.66 0.93 -2.75
N GLY A 52 -16.11 1.22 -3.94
CA GLY A 52 -15.43 0.23 -4.75
C GLY A 52 -14.10 -0.24 -4.14
N SER A 53 -13.36 0.67 -3.50
CA SER A 53 -12.14 0.33 -2.77
C SER A 53 -12.44 -0.63 -1.61
N SER A 54 -13.41 -0.29 -0.75
CA SER A 54 -13.81 -1.15 0.36
C SER A 54 -14.41 -2.47 -0.12
N GLY A 55 -15.32 -2.45 -1.11
CA GLY A 55 -15.92 -3.67 -1.63
C GLY A 55 -14.91 -4.61 -2.30
N ALA A 56 -13.90 -4.07 -2.98
CA ALA A 56 -12.85 -4.89 -3.57
C ALA A 56 -11.97 -5.57 -2.49
N GLU A 57 -11.71 -4.86 -1.38
CA GLU A 57 -11.01 -5.41 -0.24
C GLU A 57 -11.85 -6.47 0.49
N ASP A 58 -13.14 -6.23 0.69
CA ASP A 58 -14.06 -7.23 1.25
C ASP A 58 -14.07 -8.52 0.42
N PHE A 59 -14.15 -8.42 -0.92
CA PHE A 59 -14.08 -9.60 -1.80
C PHE A 59 -12.74 -10.33 -1.72
N LEU A 60 -11.64 -9.58 -1.59
CA LEU A 60 -10.32 -10.18 -1.34
C LEU A 60 -10.32 -10.93 -0.02
N LEU A 61 -10.77 -10.32 1.08
CA LEU A 61 -10.80 -10.95 2.40
C LEU A 61 -11.67 -12.21 2.42
N GLU A 62 -12.84 -12.19 1.78
CA GLU A 62 -13.68 -13.38 1.61
C GLU A 62 -12.94 -14.50 0.87
N TYR A 63 -12.19 -14.17 -0.18
CA TYR A 63 -11.38 -15.12 -0.92
C TYR A 63 -10.24 -15.69 -0.06
N LEU A 64 -9.53 -14.85 0.66
CA LEU A 64 -8.40 -15.24 1.51
C LEU A 64 -8.81 -16.09 2.71
N ASP A 65 -10.05 -15.90 3.22
CA ASP A 65 -10.65 -16.68 4.32
C ASP A 65 -11.16 -18.07 3.87
N ASP A 66 -10.75 -18.53 2.70
CA ASP A 66 -11.11 -19.82 2.10
C ASP A 66 -12.62 -20.07 1.98
N LYS A 67 -13.43 -19.02 1.86
CA LYS A 67 -14.87 -19.20 1.58
C LYS A 67 -15.09 -19.92 0.25
N PRO A 68 -16.12 -20.77 0.15
CA PRO A 68 -16.53 -21.34 -1.13
C PRO A 68 -16.73 -20.23 -2.18
N MET A 69 -16.27 -20.42 -3.41
CA MET A 69 -16.35 -19.38 -4.46
C MET A 69 -17.76 -18.91 -4.77
N GLN A 70 -18.77 -19.72 -4.49
CA GLN A 70 -20.18 -19.32 -4.60
C GLN A 70 -20.60 -18.25 -3.57
N ASP A 71 -19.85 -18.11 -2.46
CA ASP A 71 -20.12 -17.18 -1.37
C ASP A 71 -19.23 -15.93 -1.48
N VAL A 72 -18.09 -16.02 -2.18
CA VAL A 72 -17.21 -14.89 -2.44
C VAL A 72 -17.86 -13.95 -3.46
N ALA A 73 -18.06 -12.68 -3.10
CA ALA A 73 -18.77 -11.71 -3.94
C ALA A 73 -20.11 -12.27 -4.49
N TRP A 74 -20.82 -13.06 -3.69
CA TRP A 74 -22.07 -13.76 -4.07
C TRP A 74 -21.92 -14.66 -5.31
N GLY A 75 -20.76 -15.26 -5.53
CA GLY A 75 -20.47 -16.10 -6.69
C GLY A 75 -20.34 -15.35 -8.02
N ARG A 76 -20.20 -14.02 -8.00
CA ARG A 76 -20.15 -13.17 -9.20
C ARG A 76 -18.75 -12.92 -9.74
N LEU A 77 -17.74 -13.25 -8.97
CA LEU A 77 -16.34 -13.02 -9.32
C LEU A 77 -15.54 -14.32 -9.20
N ASP A 78 -14.64 -14.50 -10.14
CA ASP A 78 -13.54 -15.43 -10.00
C ASP A 78 -12.31 -14.73 -9.39
N ARG A 79 -11.25 -15.47 -9.12
CA ARG A 79 -9.98 -14.94 -8.58
C ARG A 79 -9.41 -13.79 -9.42
N ALA A 80 -9.49 -13.90 -10.76
CA ALA A 80 -8.98 -12.87 -11.67
C ALA A 80 -9.84 -11.59 -11.61
N GLY A 81 -11.16 -11.74 -11.45
CA GLY A 81 -12.11 -10.66 -11.24
C GLY A 81 -11.81 -9.91 -9.93
N ILE A 82 -11.58 -10.64 -8.84
CA ILE A 82 -11.19 -10.08 -7.54
C ILE A 82 -9.89 -9.28 -7.68
N ALA A 83 -8.83 -9.88 -8.23
CA ALA A 83 -7.54 -9.22 -8.44
C ALA A 83 -7.67 -7.95 -9.30
N ARG A 84 -8.52 -7.97 -10.32
CA ARG A 84 -8.77 -6.79 -11.17
C ARG A 84 -9.49 -5.68 -10.40
N LEU A 85 -10.55 -6.00 -9.65
CA LEU A 85 -11.32 -5.00 -8.90
C LEU A 85 -10.52 -4.40 -7.75
N LEU A 86 -9.59 -5.16 -7.18
CA LEU A 86 -8.69 -4.69 -6.12
C LEU A 86 -7.85 -3.48 -6.57
N ALA A 87 -7.68 -3.21 -7.86
CA ALA A 87 -7.03 -1.99 -8.36
C ALA A 87 -7.73 -0.70 -7.89
N LEU A 88 -8.98 -0.74 -7.43
CA LEU A 88 -9.67 0.39 -6.82
C LEU A 88 -9.08 0.77 -5.45
N HIS A 89 -8.49 -0.20 -4.72
CA HIS A 89 -7.91 0.03 -3.40
C HIS A 89 -6.67 0.94 -3.45
N PRO A 90 -5.58 0.62 -4.18
CA PRO A 90 -4.45 1.55 -4.32
C PRO A 90 -4.85 2.84 -5.06
N LEU A 91 -5.84 2.81 -5.95
CA LEU A 91 -6.35 4.02 -6.61
C LEU A 91 -6.94 5.01 -5.57
N ALA A 92 -7.68 4.53 -4.58
CA ALA A 92 -8.17 5.38 -3.49
C ALA A 92 -7.02 6.01 -2.68
N TYR A 93 -5.93 5.28 -2.47
CA TYR A 93 -4.74 5.79 -1.77
C TYR A 93 -3.99 6.87 -2.56
N THR A 94 -4.11 6.93 -3.88
CA THR A 94 -3.54 8.06 -4.66
C THR A 94 -4.16 9.41 -4.26
N LEU A 95 -5.34 9.41 -3.63
CA LEU A 95 -6.02 10.62 -3.16
C LEU A 95 -5.91 10.82 -1.64
N THR A 96 -5.89 9.73 -0.86
CA THR A 96 -6.13 9.78 0.59
C THR A 96 -4.88 9.58 1.45
N ALA A 97 -3.83 8.93 0.92
CA ALA A 97 -2.64 8.60 1.69
C ALA A 97 -1.32 8.97 0.97
N ARG A 98 -1.20 8.67 -0.32
CA ARG A 98 0.06 8.82 -1.06
C ARG A 98 0.45 10.25 -1.48
N PRO A 99 -0.45 11.26 -1.62
CA PRO A 99 -0.01 12.62 -1.92
C PRO A 99 0.98 13.13 -0.86
N ALA A 100 2.10 13.70 -1.29
CA ALA A 100 3.21 14.09 -0.42
C ALA A 100 2.77 14.92 0.80
N TYR A 101 1.82 15.86 0.61
CA TYR A 101 1.27 16.66 1.71
C TYR A 101 0.65 15.81 2.82
N ILE A 102 -0.05 14.72 2.46
CA ILE A 102 -0.72 13.81 3.39
C ILE A 102 0.30 12.82 3.95
N ALA A 103 1.09 12.23 3.06
CA ALA A 103 2.09 11.21 3.38
C ALA A 103 3.14 11.72 4.38
N ASP A 104 3.72 12.89 4.12
CA ASP A 104 4.75 13.50 4.99
C ASP A 104 4.23 13.72 6.42
N ARG A 105 2.93 14.07 6.56
CA ARG A 105 2.30 14.29 7.88
C ARG A 105 1.87 12.99 8.55
N GLY A 106 1.26 12.11 7.78
CA GLY A 106 0.70 10.86 8.30
C GLY A 106 1.76 9.82 8.65
N ALA A 107 2.90 9.80 7.91
CA ALA A 107 3.97 8.84 8.13
C ALA A 107 5.10 9.33 9.04
N SER A 108 5.16 10.62 9.43
CA SER A 108 6.31 11.20 10.12
C SER A 108 6.68 10.45 11.41
N ALA A 109 5.70 10.17 12.28
CA ALA A 109 5.95 9.45 13.53
C ALA A 109 6.42 8.00 13.30
N LEU A 110 5.89 7.32 12.28
CA LEU A 110 6.31 5.98 11.89
C LEU A 110 7.75 6.01 11.33
N ALA A 111 8.07 6.99 10.49
CA ALA A 111 9.41 7.17 9.94
C ALA A 111 10.44 7.45 11.04
N ASP A 112 10.11 8.26 12.05
CA ASP A 112 10.94 8.48 13.23
C ASP A 112 11.20 7.20 14.01
N ARG A 113 10.17 6.37 14.16
CA ARG A 113 10.31 5.10 14.85
C ARG A 113 11.21 4.13 14.10
N ILE A 114 11.08 4.09 12.75
CA ILE A 114 11.94 3.28 11.89
C ILE A 114 13.38 3.77 11.97
N GLU A 115 13.62 5.08 11.85
CA GLU A 115 14.95 5.70 11.98
C GLU A 115 15.61 5.34 13.30
N SER A 116 14.91 5.55 14.43
CA SER A 116 15.42 5.22 15.77
C SER A 116 15.73 3.72 15.91
N ALA A 117 14.92 2.84 15.33
CA ALA A 117 15.16 1.42 15.37
C ALA A 117 16.40 1.01 14.57
N LEU A 118 16.67 1.67 13.43
CA LEU A 118 17.88 1.43 12.62
C LEU A 118 19.15 1.97 13.28
N GLU A 119 19.07 3.09 14.01
CA GLU A 119 20.25 3.72 14.63
C GLU A 119 20.66 3.05 15.94
N SER A 120 19.72 2.67 16.78
CA SER A 120 19.99 2.24 18.17
C SER A 120 19.02 1.18 18.70
N GLY A 121 18.19 0.60 17.83
CA GLY A 121 17.22 -0.42 18.22
C GLY A 121 17.84 -1.81 18.43
N PRO A 122 17.05 -2.77 18.89
CA PRO A 122 17.45 -4.17 18.97
C PRO A 122 17.65 -4.74 17.55
N LYS A 123 18.24 -5.95 17.46
CA LYS A 123 18.49 -6.63 16.17
C LYS A 123 17.24 -6.81 15.29
N LEU A 124 16.08 -6.90 15.92
CA LEU A 124 14.78 -6.99 15.24
C LEU A 124 13.78 -6.08 15.96
N THR A 125 13.15 -5.20 15.22
CA THR A 125 12.00 -4.41 15.66
C THR A 125 10.82 -4.73 14.75
N VAL A 126 9.69 -5.12 15.30
CA VAL A 126 8.45 -5.37 14.56
C VAL A 126 7.46 -4.26 14.89
N LEU A 127 6.99 -3.57 13.84
CA LEU A 127 5.96 -2.54 13.93
C LEU A 127 4.70 -3.08 13.25
N VAL A 128 3.66 -3.32 14.02
CA VAL A 128 2.36 -3.79 13.51
C VAL A 128 1.51 -2.57 13.16
N GLY A 129 0.93 -2.58 11.97
CA GLY A 129 0.13 -1.48 11.46
C GLY A 129 -0.88 -1.94 10.43
N HIS A 130 -1.51 -0.98 9.76
CA HIS A 130 -2.51 -1.16 8.72
C HIS A 130 -1.92 -0.85 7.33
N ASP A 131 -2.64 -1.23 6.30
CA ASP A 131 -2.44 -0.87 4.89
C ASP A 131 -2.22 0.63 4.68
N THR A 132 -3.05 1.46 5.35
CA THR A 132 -2.92 2.93 5.34
C THR A 132 -1.56 3.40 5.82
N ASN A 133 -0.96 2.75 6.84
CA ASN A 133 0.40 3.08 7.29
C ASN A 133 1.43 2.80 6.20
N GLN A 134 1.29 1.69 5.48
CA GLN A 134 2.15 1.35 4.35
C GLN A 134 1.96 2.33 3.19
N ALA A 135 0.72 2.68 2.84
CA ALA A 135 0.41 3.65 1.79
C ALA A 135 0.98 5.05 2.09
N LEU A 136 0.86 5.53 3.35
CA LEU A 136 1.43 6.78 3.82
C LEU A 136 2.96 6.77 3.73
N LEU A 137 3.60 5.70 4.24
CA LEU A 137 5.06 5.56 4.20
C LEU A 137 5.57 5.45 2.76
N ALA A 138 4.83 4.74 1.90
CA ALA A 138 5.14 4.65 0.48
C ALA A 138 5.06 6.02 -0.22
N GLY A 139 4.04 6.82 0.08
CA GLY A 139 3.93 8.19 -0.45
C GLY A 139 5.08 9.10 0.02
N MET A 140 5.49 9.00 1.30
CA MET A 140 6.58 9.77 1.89
C MET A 140 7.95 9.40 1.28
N LEU A 141 8.19 8.10 1.06
CA LEU A 141 9.47 7.56 0.58
C LEU A 141 9.54 7.41 -0.95
N GLY A 142 8.43 7.69 -1.67
CA GLY A 142 8.34 7.54 -3.12
C GLY A 142 8.47 6.09 -3.57
N LEU A 143 7.86 5.15 -2.84
CA LEU A 143 7.94 3.72 -3.12
C LEU A 143 6.86 3.26 -4.08
N HIS A 144 7.24 2.32 -4.95
CA HIS A 144 6.33 1.63 -5.86
C HIS A 144 6.68 0.14 -5.91
N TRP A 145 5.66 -0.72 -5.98
CA TRP A 145 5.82 -2.17 -6.10
C TRP A 145 4.72 -2.79 -6.97
N SER A 146 5.02 -3.98 -7.48
CA SER A 146 4.04 -4.84 -8.14
C SER A 146 4.47 -6.29 -7.87
N LEU A 147 3.81 -6.96 -6.93
CA LEU A 147 4.22 -8.25 -6.40
C LEU A 147 3.03 -9.16 -6.11
N GLY A 148 3.28 -10.46 -6.13
CA GLY A 148 2.35 -11.45 -5.58
C GLY A 148 1.01 -11.60 -6.33
N GLY A 149 0.86 -10.99 -7.49
CA GLY A 149 -0.39 -10.99 -8.24
C GLY A 149 -1.41 -9.94 -7.79
N TYR A 150 -1.01 -9.04 -6.90
CA TYR A 150 -1.80 -7.87 -6.51
C TYR A 150 -1.59 -6.69 -7.46
N PRO A 151 -2.52 -5.73 -7.52
CA PRO A 151 -2.33 -4.50 -8.28
C PRO A 151 -1.08 -3.73 -7.86
N ALA A 152 -0.57 -2.90 -8.76
CA ALA A 152 0.56 -2.02 -8.44
C ALA A 152 0.23 -1.12 -7.23
N ASP A 153 1.19 -1.00 -6.31
CA ASP A 153 1.10 -0.17 -5.10
C ASP A 153 0.00 -0.58 -4.10
N ASP A 154 -0.60 -1.75 -4.27
CA ASP A 154 -1.55 -2.28 -3.31
C ASP A 154 -0.83 -2.79 -2.05
N PRO A 155 -1.22 -2.39 -0.83
CA PRO A 155 -0.74 -2.93 0.43
C PRO A 155 -1.66 -4.04 0.94
N PRO A 156 -1.57 -5.29 0.40
CA PRO A 156 -2.51 -6.34 0.73
C PRO A 156 -2.30 -6.90 2.14
N PRO A 157 -3.27 -7.67 2.67
CA PRO A 157 -3.15 -8.35 3.95
C PRO A 157 -1.86 -9.18 4.06
N GLY A 158 -1.19 -9.11 5.21
CA GLY A 158 0.09 -9.79 5.43
C GLY A 158 1.29 -9.20 4.68
N GLY A 159 1.08 -8.14 3.88
CA GLY A 159 2.16 -7.39 3.24
C GLY A 159 3.01 -6.64 4.25
N GLY A 160 4.31 -6.49 3.98
CA GLY A 160 5.23 -5.83 4.91
C GLY A 160 6.43 -5.19 4.25
N MET A 161 6.91 -4.12 4.89
CA MET A 161 8.13 -3.42 4.54
C MET A 161 9.25 -3.80 5.50
N LEU A 162 10.35 -4.35 4.99
CA LEU A 162 11.53 -4.72 5.76
C LEU A 162 12.64 -3.70 5.50
N PHE A 163 13.02 -2.97 6.52
CA PHE A 163 14.17 -2.08 6.50
C PHE A 163 15.37 -2.83 7.08
N LEU A 164 16.34 -3.14 6.24
CA LEU A 164 17.53 -3.91 6.60
C LEU A 164 18.73 -2.98 6.73
N LEU A 165 19.34 -2.94 7.91
CA LEU A 165 20.61 -2.27 8.11
C LEU A 165 21.77 -3.24 7.84
N SER A 166 22.66 -2.85 6.95
CA SER A 166 23.89 -3.59 6.64
C SER A 166 25.08 -2.65 6.62
N HIS A 167 26.30 -3.18 6.63
CA HIS A 167 27.53 -2.40 6.52
C HIS A 167 28.35 -2.87 5.33
N ASP A 168 28.96 -1.94 4.62
CA ASP A 168 29.94 -2.27 3.58
C ASP A 168 31.28 -2.71 4.19
N ALA A 169 32.24 -3.07 3.35
CA ALA A 169 33.57 -3.50 3.77
C ALA A 169 34.38 -2.39 4.53
N ARG A 170 33.93 -1.13 4.45
CA ARG A 170 34.52 0.01 5.14
C ARG A 170 33.78 0.36 6.43
N GLY A 171 32.74 -0.42 6.78
CA GLY A 171 31.88 -0.15 7.94
C GLY A 171 30.81 0.91 7.71
N THR A 172 30.58 1.38 6.49
CA THR A 172 29.53 2.37 6.20
C THR A 172 28.16 1.72 6.31
N PRO A 173 27.21 2.28 7.10
CA PRO A 173 25.89 1.70 7.25
C PRO A 173 24.97 2.05 6.07
N TYR A 174 24.26 1.04 5.57
CA TYR A 174 23.30 1.13 4.47
C TYR A 174 21.93 0.56 4.88
N VAL A 175 20.88 1.22 4.43
CA VAL A 175 19.49 0.77 4.55
C VAL A 175 19.03 0.23 3.21
N THR A 176 18.57 -1.01 3.20
CA THR A 176 17.86 -1.63 2.06
C THR A 176 16.42 -1.85 2.46
N LEU A 177 15.49 -1.43 1.61
CA LEU A 177 14.06 -1.66 1.80
C LEU A 177 13.61 -2.82 0.92
N ILE A 178 13.00 -3.82 1.53
CA ILE A 178 12.35 -4.94 0.83
C ILE A 178 10.87 -4.89 1.13
N TYR A 179 10.04 -4.99 0.10
CA TYR A 179 8.62 -5.28 0.25
C TYR A 179 8.41 -6.77 0.08
N GLN A 180 7.62 -7.37 0.96
CA GLN A 180 7.25 -8.77 0.88
C GLN A 180 5.74 -8.94 1.00
N VAL A 181 5.20 -9.98 0.34
CA VAL A 181 3.78 -10.33 0.42
C VAL A 181 3.57 -11.80 0.02
N GLN A 182 2.71 -12.51 0.74
CA GLN A 182 2.21 -13.80 0.29
C GLN A 182 1.28 -13.61 -0.92
N THR A 183 1.28 -14.54 -1.86
CA THR A 183 0.27 -14.54 -2.92
C THR A 183 -1.11 -14.82 -2.33
N MET A 184 -2.16 -14.44 -3.06
CA MET A 184 -3.54 -14.74 -2.65
C MET A 184 -3.73 -16.23 -2.39
N ASP A 185 -3.13 -17.08 -3.24
CA ASP A 185 -3.25 -18.54 -3.12
C ASP A 185 -2.48 -19.08 -1.90
N GLN A 186 -1.29 -18.54 -1.59
CA GLN A 186 -0.55 -18.91 -0.38
C GLN A 186 -1.33 -18.59 0.91
N ILE A 187 -2.03 -17.45 0.94
CA ILE A 187 -2.86 -17.09 2.10
C ILE A 187 -4.09 -18.01 2.17
N ARG A 188 -4.84 -18.12 1.06
CA ARG A 188 -6.06 -18.92 0.98
C ARG A 188 -5.84 -20.38 1.37
N ASN A 189 -4.75 -20.98 0.88
CA ASN A 189 -4.42 -22.39 1.14
C ASN A 189 -3.72 -22.60 2.48
N LEU A 190 -3.46 -21.55 3.25
CA LEU A 190 -2.65 -21.59 4.47
C LEU A 190 -1.28 -22.25 4.23
N ASP A 191 -0.65 -21.94 3.09
CA ASP A 191 0.60 -22.55 2.67
C ASP A 191 1.71 -22.31 3.70
N VAL A 192 2.43 -23.37 4.06
CA VAL A 192 3.61 -23.25 4.90
C VAL A 192 4.73 -22.58 4.11
N LEU A 193 5.17 -21.42 4.59
CA LEU A 193 6.28 -20.69 3.99
C LEU A 193 7.61 -21.37 4.33
N THR A 194 8.37 -21.67 3.28
CA THR A 194 9.68 -22.31 3.36
C THR A 194 10.66 -21.61 2.44
N MET A 195 11.93 -22.02 2.44
CA MET A 195 12.90 -21.52 1.47
C MET A 195 12.55 -21.88 0.01
N ALA A 196 11.78 -22.95 -0.20
CA ALA A 196 11.28 -23.35 -1.53
C ALA A 196 9.92 -22.70 -1.89
N ASN A 197 9.10 -22.37 -0.89
CA ASN A 197 7.81 -21.70 -1.05
C ASN A 197 7.83 -20.36 -0.30
N ARG A 198 8.55 -19.39 -0.84
CA ARG A 198 8.71 -18.06 -0.23
C ARG A 198 7.55 -17.13 -0.60
N PRO A 199 7.26 -16.11 0.22
CA PRO A 199 6.45 -14.99 -0.24
C PRO A 199 7.14 -14.27 -1.41
N ALA A 200 6.37 -13.56 -2.20
CA ALA A 200 6.93 -12.65 -3.20
C ALA A 200 7.69 -11.52 -2.49
N MET A 201 8.90 -11.21 -2.98
CA MET A 201 9.77 -10.19 -2.37
C MET A 201 10.46 -9.38 -3.45
N ALA A 202 10.60 -8.06 -3.24
CA ALA A 202 11.41 -7.18 -4.08
C ALA A 202 12.10 -6.11 -3.25
N ALA A 203 13.37 -5.85 -3.56
CA ALA A 203 14.06 -4.66 -3.05
C ALA A 203 13.53 -3.42 -3.77
N LEU A 204 13.10 -2.42 -3.01
CA LEU A 204 12.54 -1.18 -3.53
C LEU A 204 13.55 -0.04 -3.45
N PRO A 205 13.68 0.76 -4.52
CA PRO A 205 14.46 1.99 -4.45
C PRO A 205 13.73 3.00 -3.55
N ILE A 206 14.47 3.59 -2.62
CA ILE A 206 13.98 4.73 -1.82
C ILE A 206 14.26 5.99 -2.63
N ALA A 207 13.22 6.74 -2.98
CA ALA A 207 13.38 7.95 -3.78
C ALA A 207 14.33 8.94 -3.11
N PHE A 208 15.18 9.61 -3.92
CA PHE A 208 16.16 10.61 -3.51
C PHE A 208 17.30 10.11 -2.60
N CYS A 209 17.42 8.80 -2.41
CA CYS A 209 18.37 8.21 -1.48
C CYS A 209 19.35 7.22 -2.15
N GLY A 210 18.94 6.57 -3.23
CA GLY A 210 19.74 5.56 -3.93
C GLY A 210 20.98 6.14 -4.64
N HIS A 211 22.03 5.32 -4.74
CA HIS A 211 23.21 5.60 -5.53
C HIS A 211 23.10 4.94 -6.91
N ARG A 212 23.68 5.54 -7.98
CA ARG A 212 23.63 4.97 -9.34
C ARG A 212 24.07 3.50 -9.42
N ALA A 213 25.06 3.12 -8.62
CA ALA A 213 25.61 1.75 -8.57
C ALA A 213 24.79 0.78 -7.67
N ALA A 214 23.93 1.29 -6.80
CA ALA A 214 23.09 0.50 -5.90
C ALA A 214 21.75 1.25 -5.67
N PRO A 215 20.83 1.24 -6.64
CA PRO A 215 19.62 2.06 -6.59
C PRO A 215 18.68 1.67 -5.45
N THR A 216 18.78 0.44 -4.94
CA THR A 216 17.95 -0.07 -3.84
C THR A 216 18.60 0.07 -2.46
N ALA A 217 19.86 0.56 -2.37
CA ALA A 217 20.54 0.78 -1.11
C ALA A 217 20.79 2.28 -0.89
N CYS A 218 20.53 2.72 0.32
CA CYS A 218 20.69 4.09 0.78
C CYS A 218 21.61 4.10 1.98
N THR A 219 22.60 5.03 2.07
CA THR A 219 23.34 5.17 3.31
C THR A 219 22.39 5.56 4.45
N LEU A 220 22.61 5.05 5.67
CA LEU A 220 21.79 5.43 6.83
C LEU A 220 21.74 6.96 6.98
N ALA A 221 22.86 7.66 6.86
CA ALA A 221 22.90 9.12 6.89
C ALA A 221 22.09 9.78 5.75
N GLY A 222 21.99 9.16 4.58
CA GLY A 222 21.13 9.60 3.48
C GLY A 222 19.66 9.45 3.81
N PHE A 223 19.30 8.31 4.40
CA PHE A 223 17.95 8.00 4.86
C PHE A 223 17.49 8.99 5.93
N THR A 224 18.28 9.21 6.98
CA THR A 224 18.04 10.20 8.04
C THR A 224 17.83 11.61 7.48
N ARG A 225 18.74 12.06 6.59
CA ARG A 225 18.57 13.38 5.94
C ARG A 225 17.28 13.49 5.13
N MET A 226 16.86 12.43 4.45
CA MET A 226 15.61 12.43 3.70
C MET A 226 14.42 12.57 4.63
N ILE A 227 14.33 11.79 5.73
CA ILE A 227 13.29 11.91 6.74
C ILE A 227 13.25 13.32 7.33
N ALA A 228 14.40 13.88 7.71
CA ALA A 228 14.49 15.24 8.25
C ALA A 228 13.95 16.31 7.26
N ARG A 229 14.22 16.16 5.95
CA ARG A 229 13.68 17.06 4.92
C ARG A 229 12.17 16.98 4.78
N THR A 230 11.57 15.79 4.90
CA THR A 230 10.12 15.65 4.85
C THR A 230 9.46 16.31 6.05
N LYS A 231 10.02 16.21 7.24
CA LYS A 231 9.57 16.92 8.46
C LYS A 231 9.62 18.44 8.30
N THR A 232 10.70 18.97 7.75
CA THR A 232 10.84 20.41 7.48
C THR A 232 9.74 20.92 6.56
N ARG A 233 9.36 20.13 5.52
CA ARG A 233 8.24 20.46 4.64
C ARG A 233 6.88 20.47 5.36
N VAL A 234 6.74 19.66 6.43
CA VAL A 234 5.52 19.63 7.25
C VAL A 234 5.37 20.91 8.08
N ILE A 235 6.48 21.43 8.61
CA ILE A 235 6.49 22.62 9.48
C ILE A 235 6.35 23.92 8.65
N ALA A 236 6.90 23.95 7.44
CA ALA A 236 6.94 25.14 6.58
C ALA A 236 5.64 25.46 5.82
N ARG A 237 4.56 24.67 6.01
CA ARG A 237 3.26 24.79 5.36
C ARG A 237 2.12 24.74 6.38
#